data_27aeac62872c4a688193ebdf56b9b94d
#
_entry.id   27aeac62872c4a688193ebdf56b9b94d
#
_cell.length_a   1.000
_cell.length_b   1.000
_cell.length_c   1.000
_cell.angle_alpha   90.00
_cell.angle_beta   90.00
_cell.angle_gamma   90.00
#
_symmetry.space_group_name_H-M   'P 1'
#
loop_
_entity.id
_entity.type
_entity.pdbx_description
1 polymer ?
#
loop_
_entity_poly.entity_id
_entity_poly.type
_entity_poly.pdbx_seq_one_letter_code
_entity_poly.pdbx_strand_id
1 'polypeptide(L)'
;MPRIELELYADRLARHAERLRDDVDGARLRLVWEELEGRVRAELGARDAAVLEALGALVAVDAAGERRLLERRLRQLQALERLQSLVERELSETR
;
A
#
# COMPACT_ATOMS: atom_id res chain seq x y z
N MET A 1 -0.54 -23.83 -22.93
CA MET A 1 0.63 -23.45 -22.13
C MET A 1 1.07 -24.62 -21.27
N PRO A 2 2.35 -24.96 -21.23
CA PRO A 2 2.85 -26.05 -20.40
C PRO A 2 2.55 -25.82 -18.91
N ARG A 3 2.17 -26.86 -18.21
CA ARG A 3 1.81 -26.80 -16.80
C ARG A 3 2.95 -26.28 -15.91
N ILE A 4 4.19 -26.68 -16.18
CA ILE A 4 5.36 -26.22 -15.42
C ILE A 4 5.52 -24.71 -15.51
N GLU A 5 5.33 -24.12 -16.67
CA GLU A 5 5.41 -22.67 -16.85
C GLU A 5 4.30 -21.96 -16.07
N LEU A 6 3.08 -22.49 -16.06
CA LEU A 6 1.97 -21.97 -15.27
C LEU A 6 2.24 -22.03 -13.78
N GLU A 7 2.80 -23.12 -13.29
CA GLU A 7 3.14 -23.29 -11.88
C GLU A 7 4.23 -22.30 -11.44
N LEU A 8 5.26 -22.12 -12.25
CA LEU A 8 6.32 -21.15 -11.99
C LEU A 8 5.77 -19.71 -11.98
N TYR A 9 4.90 -19.42 -12.92
CA TYR A 9 4.26 -18.10 -13.00
C TYR A 9 3.33 -17.84 -11.82
N ALA A 10 2.54 -18.84 -11.42
CA ALA A 10 1.67 -18.76 -10.24
C ALA A 10 2.47 -18.45 -8.97
N ASP A 11 3.60 -19.12 -8.78
CA ASP A 11 4.49 -18.89 -7.65
C ASP A 11 5.06 -17.47 -7.64
N ARG A 12 5.48 -16.98 -8.80
CA ARG A 12 5.97 -15.60 -8.94
C ARG A 12 4.88 -14.56 -8.65
N LEU A 13 3.65 -14.82 -9.13
CA LEU A 13 2.51 -13.93 -8.84
C LEU A 13 2.21 -13.89 -7.35
N ALA A 14 2.24 -15.04 -6.67
CA ALA A 14 2.01 -15.12 -5.23
C ALA A 14 3.01 -14.28 -4.44
N ARG A 15 4.29 -14.35 -4.78
CA ARG A 15 5.34 -13.55 -4.15
C ARG A 15 5.18 -12.06 -4.41
N HIS A 16 4.79 -11.71 -5.63
CA HIS A 16 4.55 -10.31 -5.99
C HIS A 16 3.33 -9.76 -5.23
N ALA A 17 2.26 -10.54 -5.13
CA ALA A 17 1.07 -10.16 -4.38
C ALA A 17 1.38 -9.94 -2.90
N GLU A 18 2.19 -10.80 -2.29
CA GLU A 18 2.60 -10.68 -0.89
C GLU A 18 3.37 -9.37 -0.66
N ARG A 19 4.35 -9.06 -1.50
CA ARG A 19 5.09 -7.80 -1.41
C ARG A 19 4.19 -6.59 -1.57
N LEU A 20 3.25 -6.66 -2.50
CA LEU A 20 2.32 -5.56 -2.75
C LEU A 20 1.36 -5.34 -1.58
N ARG A 21 0.90 -6.42 -0.91
CA ARG A 21 0.11 -6.32 0.32
C ARG A 21 0.89 -5.64 1.43
N ASP A 22 2.17 -5.97 1.60
CA ASP A 22 3.05 -5.31 2.56
C ASP A 22 3.20 -3.82 2.25
N ASP A 23 3.33 -3.45 0.98
CA ASP A 23 3.40 -2.05 0.55
C ASP A 23 2.09 -1.31 0.85
N VAL A 24 0.94 -1.95 0.65
CA VAL A 24 -0.38 -1.39 0.97
C VAL A 24 -0.51 -1.16 2.47
N ASP A 25 -0.12 -2.13 3.29
CA ASP A 25 -0.16 -2.01 4.75
C ASP A 25 0.76 -0.91 5.25
N GLY A 26 1.95 -0.80 4.69
CA GLY A 26 2.88 0.28 4.99
C GLY A 26 2.33 1.66 4.62
N ALA A 27 1.68 1.78 3.46
CA ALA A 27 1.06 3.03 3.02
C ALA A 27 -0.11 3.42 3.93
N ARG A 28 -0.93 2.46 4.35
CA ARG A 28 -2.02 2.69 5.32
C ARG A 28 -1.48 3.18 6.67
N LEU A 29 -0.42 2.56 7.16
CA LEU A 29 0.20 2.94 8.42
C LEU A 29 0.76 4.37 8.34
N ARG A 30 1.45 4.72 7.26
CA ARG A 30 1.96 6.08 7.06
C ARG A 30 0.83 7.10 7.05
N LEU A 31 -0.29 6.80 6.38
CA LEU A 31 -1.43 7.70 6.34
C LEU A 31 -2.04 7.92 7.72
N VAL A 32 -2.17 6.88 8.54
CA VAL A 32 -2.65 6.98 9.92
C VAL A 32 -1.72 7.88 10.76
N TRP A 33 -0.41 7.70 10.64
CA TRP A 33 0.57 8.53 11.34
C TRP A 33 0.48 10.00 10.92
N GLU A 34 0.32 10.27 9.65
CA GLU A 34 0.20 11.63 9.13
C GLU A 34 -1.06 12.34 9.64
N GLU A 35 -2.18 11.63 9.67
CA GLU A 35 -3.42 12.17 10.21
C GLU A 35 -3.32 12.45 11.71
N LEU A 36 -2.67 11.55 12.46
CA LEU A 36 -2.42 11.74 13.89
C LEU A 36 -1.53 12.96 14.14
N GLU A 37 -0.44 13.08 13.42
CA GLU A 37 0.47 14.21 13.53
C GLU A 37 -0.21 15.54 13.20
N GLY A 38 -1.05 15.56 12.17
CA GLY A 38 -1.84 16.75 11.81
C GLY A 38 -2.73 17.20 12.95
N ARG A 39 -3.40 16.28 13.62
CA ARG A 39 -4.25 16.57 14.78
C ARG A 39 -3.44 17.08 15.97
N VAL A 40 -2.32 16.41 16.26
CA VAL A 40 -1.44 16.80 17.37
C VAL A 40 -0.85 18.19 17.14
N ARG A 41 -0.41 18.48 15.91
CA ARG A 41 0.09 19.81 15.56
C ARG A 41 -0.95 20.89 15.73
N ALA A 42 -2.17 20.64 15.26
CA ALA A 42 -3.26 21.61 15.38
C ALA A 42 -3.55 21.91 16.84
N GLU A 43 -3.59 20.89 17.68
CA GLU A 43 -3.84 21.04 19.12
C GLU A 43 -2.69 21.74 19.85
N LEU A 44 -1.45 21.35 19.61
CA LEU A 44 -0.29 21.98 20.22
C LEU A 44 -0.06 23.41 19.70
N GLY A 45 -0.29 23.64 18.40
CA GLY A 45 -0.18 24.96 17.80
C GLY A 45 -1.20 25.95 18.32
N ALA A 46 -2.38 25.47 18.77
CA ALA A 46 -3.36 26.31 19.43
C ALA A 46 -2.87 26.80 20.81
N ARG A 47 -1.92 26.07 21.41
CA ARG A 47 -1.34 26.40 22.71
C ARG A 47 -0.03 27.18 22.59
N ASP A 48 0.81 26.84 21.59
CA ASP A 48 2.15 27.40 21.43
C ASP A 48 2.58 27.39 19.97
N ALA A 49 2.71 28.57 19.38
CA ALA A 49 3.11 28.76 17.99
C ALA A 49 4.55 28.27 17.70
N ALA A 50 5.45 28.33 18.67
CA ALA A 50 6.82 27.85 18.51
C ALA A 50 6.87 26.33 18.39
N VAL A 51 6.01 25.62 19.13
CA VAL A 51 5.87 24.16 19.03
C VAL A 51 5.33 23.78 17.64
N LEU A 52 4.33 24.50 17.16
CA LEU A 52 3.78 24.27 15.81
C LEU A 52 4.83 24.43 14.73
N GLU A 53 5.65 25.45 14.79
CA GLU A 53 6.73 25.70 13.85
C GLU A 53 7.77 24.58 13.88
N ALA A 54 8.18 24.16 15.08
CA ALA A 54 9.15 23.08 15.26
C ALA A 54 8.62 21.75 14.67
N LEU A 55 7.35 21.42 14.91
CA LEU A 55 6.71 20.24 14.34
C LEU A 55 6.62 20.33 12.81
N GLY A 56 6.31 21.50 12.29
CA GLY A 56 6.25 21.71 10.84
C GLY A 56 7.58 21.49 10.15
N ALA A 57 8.70 21.82 10.81
CA ALA A 57 10.04 21.58 10.28
C ALA A 57 10.44 20.10 10.25
N LEU A 58 9.85 19.28 11.13
CA LEU A 58 10.15 17.85 11.24
C LEU A 58 9.38 17.00 10.23
N VAL A 59 8.26 17.48 9.74
CA VAL A 59 7.35 16.66 8.95
C VAL A 59 6.96 17.33 7.64
N ALA A 60 7.55 16.86 6.56
CA ALA A 60 7.10 17.16 5.22
C ALA A 60 6.07 16.10 4.82
N VAL A 61 4.83 16.23 5.33
CA VAL A 61 3.81 15.23 5.08
C VAL A 61 2.94 15.61 3.91
N ASP A 62 2.93 14.75 2.88
CA ASP A 62 2.00 14.83 1.76
C ASP A 62 0.93 13.75 1.89
N ALA A 63 -0.09 14.00 2.71
CA ALA A 63 -1.19 13.06 2.92
C ALA A 63 -1.96 12.78 1.62
N ALA A 64 -2.10 13.76 0.74
CA ALA A 64 -2.74 13.55 -0.56
C ALA A 64 -1.90 12.64 -1.46
N GLY A 65 -0.58 12.80 -1.46
CA GLY A 65 0.35 11.93 -2.17
C GLY A 65 0.32 10.49 -1.65
N GLU A 66 0.28 10.33 -0.34
CA GLU A 66 0.17 9.00 0.28
C GLU A 66 -1.17 8.31 -0.04
N ARG A 67 -2.27 9.04 -0.06
CA ARG A 67 -3.57 8.51 -0.48
C ARG A 67 -3.56 8.06 -1.94
N ARG A 68 -2.99 8.86 -2.84
CA ARG A 68 -2.87 8.49 -4.25
C ARG A 68 -2.01 7.25 -4.44
N LEU A 69 -0.92 7.15 -3.69
CA LEU A 69 -0.06 5.97 -3.70
C LEU A 69 -0.81 4.74 -3.22
N LEU A 70 -1.54 4.85 -2.11
CA LEU A 70 -2.35 3.76 -1.56
C LEU A 70 -3.41 3.30 -2.57
N GLU A 71 -4.15 4.21 -3.19
CA GLU A 71 -5.15 3.89 -4.20
C GLU A 71 -4.54 3.17 -5.41
N ARG A 72 -3.37 3.62 -5.86
CA ARG A 72 -2.63 2.97 -6.94
C ARG A 72 -2.23 1.54 -6.56
N ARG A 73 -1.69 1.34 -5.36
CA ARG A 73 -1.28 0.03 -4.86
C ARG A 73 -2.46 -0.91 -4.71
N LEU A 74 -3.59 -0.42 -4.23
CA LEU A 74 -4.82 -1.21 -4.13
C LEU A 74 -5.31 -1.67 -5.50
N ARG A 75 -5.30 -0.80 -6.50
CA ARG A 75 -5.69 -1.17 -7.86
C ARG A 75 -4.75 -2.21 -8.46
N GLN A 76 -3.44 -2.07 -8.23
CA GLN A 76 -2.45 -3.05 -8.68
C GLN A 76 -2.66 -4.41 -8.01
N LEU A 77 -2.95 -4.40 -6.71
CA LEU A 77 -3.21 -5.62 -5.95
C LEU A 77 -4.47 -6.34 -6.46
N GLN A 78 -5.55 -5.60 -6.70
CA GLN A 78 -6.79 -6.16 -7.25
C GLN A 78 -6.56 -6.79 -8.63
N ALA A 79 -5.80 -6.13 -9.50
CA ALA A 79 -5.46 -6.66 -10.81
C ALA A 79 -4.63 -7.95 -10.71
N LEU A 80 -3.69 -7.98 -9.78
CA LEU A 80 -2.83 -9.12 -9.54
C LEU A 80 -3.61 -10.32 -8.99
N GLU A 81 -4.52 -10.08 -8.05
CA GLU A 81 -5.40 -11.13 -7.49
C GLU A 81 -6.31 -11.72 -8.56
N ARG A 82 -6.82 -10.88 -9.47
CA ARG A 82 -7.60 -11.35 -10.61
C ARG A 82 -6.79 -12.26 -11.53
N LEU A 83 -5.54 -11.87 -11.80
CA LEU A 83 -4.63 -12.68 -12.61
C LEU A 83 -4.30 -14.00 -11.94
N GLN A 84 -4.07 -13.99 -10.62
CA GLN A 84 -3.87 -15.22 -9.84
C GLN A 84 -5.06 -16.19 -9.98
N SER A 85 -6.29 -15.67 -9.90
CA SER A 85 -7.50 -16.48 -10.06
C SER A 85 -7.60 -17.11 -11.44
N LEU A 86 -7.22 -16.37 -12.49
CA LEU A 86 -7.20 -16.89 -13.85
C LEU A 86 -6.15 -17.99 -14.03
N VAL A 87 -4.96 -17.81 -13.46
CA VAL A 87 -3.89 -18.83 -13.53
C VAL A 87 -4.29 -20.08 -12.76
N GLU A 88 -4.89 -19.95 -11.60
CA GLU A 88 -5.41 -21.09 -10.81
C GLU A 88 -6.46 -21.88 -11.59
N ARG A 89 -7.34 -21.17 -12.28
CA ARG A 89 -8.36 -21.80 -13.14
C ARG A 89 -7.72 -22.62 -14.27
N GLU A 90 -6.73 -22.05 -14.96
CA GLU A 90 -5.99 -22.74 -16.01
C GLU A 90 -5.27 -23.97 -15.47
N LEU A 91 -4.65 -23.89 -14.30
CA LEU A 91 -4.01 -25.03 -13.66
C LEU A 91 -5.01 -26.14 -13.30
N SER A 92 -6.21 -25.79 -12.86
CA SER A 92 -7.28 -26.75 -12.57
C SER A 92 -7.77 -27.45 -13.82
N GLU A 93 -7.88 -26.73 -14.94
CA GLU A 93 -8.34 -27.30 -16.23
C GLU A 93 -7.30 -28.20 -16.90
N THR A 94 -6.02 -28.02 -16.59
CA THR A 94 -4.93 -28.82 -17.17
C THR A 94 -4.59 -30.09 -16.40
N ARG A 95 -5.31 -30.41 -15.35
CA ARG A 95 -5.14 -31.64 -14.54
C ARG A 95 -5.68 -32.88 -15.20
#